data_7f32405a4cfd3b91d366009d22da1ffb
#
_entry.id   7f32405a4cfd3b91d366009d22da1ffb
#
_cell.length_a   1.000
_cell.length_b   1.000
_cell.length_c   1.000
_cell.angle_alpha   90.00
_cell.angle_beta   90.00
_cell.angle_gamma   90.00
#
_symmetry.space_group_name_H-M   'P 1'
#
loop_
_entity.id
_entity.type
_entity.pdbx_description
1 polymer ?
#
loop_
_entity_poly.entity_id
_entity_poly.type
_entity_poly.pdbx_seq_one_letter_code
_entity_poly.pdbx_strand_id
1 'polypeptide(L)'
;MVNIFRKNLWALAVLLSLFTTTILTACAHRDIPAVQRSVTAIVERGTLRVGTTGDYRPLSFREADGAYWGFGIEMAQEIAASLGVATTFVPTSWPTLTADVLAEPQNFDIAIGGITITDTRKETMLMSEGYLANGKTILCRASEADRYLSLDDINKPEVRVMVNPGGLNEKFANQNLTKATIIVHQKNEEIPALIAEGEADVMITEITEAPYYVKNDQRLAAPLLGEPFTHGEIGVLMKKGQEDLLQRVNNVIRTMKANGRLRLLHEKYGLVYAF
;
A
#
# COMPACT_ATOMS: atom_id res chain seq x y z
N MET A 1 -46.41 72.84 32.97
CA MET A 1 -45.88 71.54 33.47
C MET A 1 -46.19 70.37 32.52
N VAL A 2 -45.85 70.48 31.24
CA VAL A 2 -46.18 69.39 30.25
C VAL A 2 -45.04 69.17 29.22
N ASN A 3 -43.82 69.53 29.53
CA ASN A 3 -42.76 69.45 28.48
C ASN A 3 -41.51 68.70 28.84
N ILE A 4 -41.53 67.86 29.90
CA ILE A 4 -40.35 67.08 30.31
C ILE A 4 -40.49 65.60 30.00
N PHE A 5 -41.69 65.08 29.70
CA PHE A 5 -41.91 63.62 29.46
C PHE A 5 -41.68 63.15 28.03
N ARG A 6 -41.42 64.05 27.07
CA ARG A 6 -41.25 63.66 25.63
C ARG A 6 -39.81 63.39 25.17
N LYS A 7 -38.79 63.72 25.96
CA LYS A 7 -37.37 63.54 25.57
C LYS A 7 -36.79 62.20 25.96
N ASN A 8 -37.41 61.44 26.87
CA ASN A 8 -36.84 60.17 27.32
C ASN A 8 -37.36 58.91 26.59
N LEU A 9 -38.42 59.03 25.74
CA LEU A 9 -38.89 57.88 24.98
C LEU A 9 -38.07 57.58 23.70
N TRP A 10 -37.35 58.56 23.17
CA TRP A 10 -36.52 58.38 22.00
C TRP A 10 -35.13 57.78 22.34
N ALA A 11 -34.64 57.98 23.54
CA ALA A 11 -33.38 57.43 23.99
C ALA A 11 -33.47 55.92 24.31
N LEU A 12 -34.64 55.42 24.75
CA LEU A 12 -34.86 53.98 25.00
C LEU A 12 -35.03 53.15 23.69
N ALA A 13 -35.62 53.76 22.62
CA ALA A 13 -35.84 53.09 21.35
C ALA A 13 -34.54 52.89 20.54
N VAL A 14 -33.56 53.78 20.69
CA VAL A 14 -32.26 53.69 19.98
C VAL A 14 -31.31 52.69 20.66
N LEU A 15 -31.40 52.50 21.98
CA LEU A 15 -30.61 51.52 22.75
C LEU A 15 -31.11 50.09 22.56
N LEU A 16 -32.39 49.87 22.24
CA LEU A 16 -32.93 48.52 21.96
C LEU A 16 -32.68 48.05 20.50
N SER A 17 -32.41 48.94 19.55
CA SER A 17 -32.12 48.60 18.16
C SER A 17 -30.63 48.25 17.93
N LEU A 18 -29.76 48.63 18.83
CA LEU A 18 -28.30 48.27 18.76
C LEU A 18 -27.94 46.93 19.41
N PHE A 19 -28.89 46.29 20.11
CA PHE A 19 -28.67 45.00 20.76
C PHE A 19 -29.16 43.80 19.94
N THR A 20 -29.89 44.03 18.83
CA THR A 20 -30.48 42.96 17.99
C THR A 20 -29.65 42.66 16.72
N THR A 21 -28.57 43.39 16.45
CA THR A 21 -27.76 43.18 15.25
C THR A 21 -26.42 42.44 15.45
N THR A 22 -26.15 41.96 16.65
CA THR A 22 -24.88 41.22 16.94
C THR A 22 -25.06 39.72 17.19
N ILE A 23 -26.23 39.13 16.89
CA ILE A 23 -26.45 37.67 17.07
C ILE A 23 -26.57 36.90 15.74
N LEU A 24 -26.16 37.46 14.64
CA LEU A 24 -26.18 36.74 13.35
C LEU A 24 -24.87 36.94 12.63
N THR A 25 -23.82 36.25 13.06
CA THR A 25 -22.73 35.71 12.22
C THR A 25 -21.66 35.03 13.06
N ALA A 26 -22.06 34.14 13.94
CA ALA A 26 -21.18 33.08 14.34
C ALA A 26 -21.65 31.80 13.60
N CYS A 27 -21.60 31.80 12.27
CA CYS A 27 -21.31 30.57 11.56
C CYS A 27 -19.93 30.15 12.05
N ALA A 28 -19.92 29.37 13.13
CA ALA A 28 -18.73 28.69 13.55
C ALA A 28 -18.24 27.91 12.34
N HIS A 29 -17.26 28.44 11.63
CA HIS A 29 -16.32 27.60 10.93
C HIS A 29 -15.79 26.66 12.00
N ARG A 30 -16.42 25.49 12.12
CA ARG A 30 -15.79 24.40 12.85
C ARG A 30 -14.53 24.12 12.04
N ASP A 31 -13.40 24.59 12.52
CA ASP A 31 -12.11 24.14 12.03
C ASP A 31 -12.13 22.62 12.17
N ILE A 32 -12.35 21.94 11.06
CA ILE A 32 -12.20 20.50 10.98
C ILE A 32 -10.73 20.25 11.35
N PRO A 33 -10.47 19.50 12.43
CA PRO A 33 -9.09 19.23 12.83
C PRO A 33 -8.28 18.78 11.61
N ALA A 34 -7.02 19.18 11.52
CA ALA A 34 -6.13 18.84 10.41
C ALA A 34 -6.14 17.31 10.11
N VAL A 35 -6.40 16.49 11.13
CA VAL A 35 -6.56 15.02 11.09
C VAL A 35 -7.74 14.52 10.23
N GLN A 36 -8.74 15.35 9.91
CA GLN A 36 -9.91 14.91 9.08
C GLN A 36 -9.85 15.39 7.63
N ARG A 37 -8.75 15.99 7.20
CA ARG A 37 -8.69 16.63 5.87
C ARG A 37 -8.48 15.66 4.71
N SER A 38 -7.80 14.52 4.95
CA SER A 38 -7.45 13.59 3.88
C SER A 38 -8.68 12.87 3.32
N VAL A 39 -9.50 12.29 4.19
CA VAL A 39 -10.75 11.60 3.79
C VAL A 39 -11.72 12.59 3.14
N THR A 40 -11.90 13.79 3.72
CA THR A 40 -12.79 14.81 3.16
C THR A 40 -12.36 15.20 1.74
N ALA A 41 -11.07 15.48 1.52
CA ALA A 41 -10.54 15.86 0.22
C ALA A 41 -10.71 14.73 -0.84
N ILE A 42 -10.57 13.46 -0.43
CA ILE A 42 -10.81 12.29 -1.30
C ILE A 42 -12.28 12.21 -1.70
N VAL A 43 -13.19 12.36 -0.73
CA VAL A 43 -14.64 12.29 -0.97
C VAL A 43 -15.11 13.47 -1.85
N GLU A 44 -14.67 14.69 -1.58
CA GLU A 44 -14.98 15.87 -2.40
C GLU A 44 -14.47 15.73 -3.84
N ARG A 45 -13.30 15.13 -4.04
CA ARG A 45 -12.74 14.83 -5.36
C ARG A 45 -13.48 13.67 -6.06
N GLY A 46 -14.19 12.82 -5.32
CA GLY A 46 -14.89 11.63 -5.84
C GLY A 46 -13.98 10.49 -6.26
N THR A 47 -12.69 10.53 -5.88
CA THR A 47 -11.70 9.56 -6.37
C THR A 47 -10.59 9.31 -5.35
N LEU A 48 -10.31 8.03 -5.07
CA LEU A 48 -9.11 7.58 -4.36
C LEU A 48 -7.98 7.34 -5.38
N ARG A 49 -6.89 8.09 -5.27
CA ARG A 49 -5.70 7.90 -6.08
C ARG A 49 -4.82 6.84 -5.43
N VAL A 50 -4.46 5.82 -6.19
CA VAL A 50 -3.79 4.61 -5.69
C VAL A 50 -2.46 4.43 -6.42
N GLY A 51 -1.34 4.63 -5.74
CA GLY A 51 -0.01 4.32 -6.23
C GLY A 51 0.21 2.81 -6.25
N THR A 52 0.69 2.26 -7.38
CA THR A 52 1.02 0.84 -7.49
C THR A 52 2.09 0.62 -8.56
N THR A 53 2.95 -0.39 -8.36
CA THR A 53 4.06 -0.66 -9.28
C THR A 53 3.59 -1.39 -10.55
N GLY A 54 2.57 -2.22 -10.42
CA GLY A 54 1.99 -2.95 -11.57
C GLY A 54 2.89 -4.03 -12.18
N ASP A 55 3.89 -4.51 -11.42
CA ASP A 55 4.90 -5.48 -11.86
C ASP A 55 5.03 -6.69 -10.91
N TYR A 56 4.02 -6.91 -10.03
CA TYR A 56 4.12 -7.85 -8.90
C TYR A 56 2.91 -8.79 -8.82
N ARG A 57 2.89 -9.83 -9.65
CA ARG A 57 1.83 -10.86 -9.68
C ARG A 57 1.87 -11.74 -8.43
N PRO A 58 0.72 -12.16 -7.87
CA PRO A 58 -0.66 -11.82 -8.25
C PRO A 58 -1.19 -10.59 -7.51
N LEU A 59 -0.33 -9.77 -6.87
CA LEU A 59 -0.74 -8.68 -5.97
C LEU A 59 -1.09 -7.40 -6.72
N SER A 60 -0.30 -7.04 -7.73
CA SER A 60 -0.53 -5.88 -8.59
C SER A 60 0.12 -6.11 -9.94
N PHE A 61 -0.67 -6.05 -11.00
CA PHE A 61 -0.16 -6.17 -12.36
C PHE A 61 -0.87 -5.19 -13.30
N ARG A 62 -0.11 -4.58 -14.20
CA ARG A 62 -0.62 -3.69 -15.23
C ARG A 62 -0.56 -4.39 -16.58
N GLU A 63 -1.72 -4.55 -17.21
CA GLU A 63 -1.84 -5.12 -18.55
C GLU A 63 -1.35 -4.15 -19.63
N ALA A 64 -1.13 -4.68 -20.84
CA ALA A 64 -0.66 -3.90 -21.98
C ALA A 64 -1.64 -2.79 -22.41
N ASP A 65 -2.93 -2.96 -22.14
CA ASP A 65 -3.98 -1.94 -22.39
C ASP A 65 -4.05 -0.88 -21.28
N GLY A 66 -3.23 -1.03 -20.22
CA GLY A 66 -3.16 -0.14 -19.08
C GLY A 66 -4.07 -0.50 -17.90
N ALA A 67 -4.91 -1.52 -18.02
CA ALA A 67 -5.74 -2.00 -16.92
C ALA A 67 -4.89 -2.61 -15.79
N TYR A 68 -5.35 -2.42 -14.55
CA TYR A 68 -4.71 -3.03 -13.39
C TYR A 68 -5.56 -4.16 -12.84
N TRP A 69 -4.92 -5.23 -12.41
CA TRP A 69 -5.55 -6.33 -11.69
C TRP A 69 -4.64 -6.85 -10.58
N GLY A 70 -5.21 -7.62 -9.66
CA GLY A 70 -4.50 -8.28 -8.59
C GLY A 70 -5.18 -8.12 -7.24
N PHE A 71 -4.71 -8.88 -6.27
CA PHE A 71 -5.22 -8.87 -4.91
C PHE A 71 -5.20 -7.45 -4.30
N GLY A 72 -4.09 -6.71 -4.42
CA GLY A 72 -3.97 -5.35 -3.93
C GLY A 72 -4.87 -4.35 -4.66
N ILE A 73 -5.14 -4.60 -5.94
CA ILE A 73 -6.05 -3.78 -6.74
C ILE A 73 -7.49 -3.89 -6.22
N GLU A 74 -7.95 -5.11 -5.94
CA GLU A 74 -9.28 -5.32 -5.34
C GLU A 74 -9.36 -4.78 -3.90
N MET A 75 -8.29 -4.91 -3.10
CA MET A 75 -8.21 -4.27 -1.78
C MET A 75 -8.37 -2.74 -1.87
N ALA A 76 -7.73 -2.09 -2.86
CA ALA A 76 -7.89 -0.66 -3.08
C ALA A 76 -9.32 -0.28 -3.47
N GLN A 77 -9.99 -1.11 -4.27
CA GLN A 77 -11.40 -0.94 -4.64
C GLN A 77 -12.33 -1.06 -3.44
N GLU A 78 -12.11 -2.01 -2.53
CA GLU A 78 -12.86 -2.14 -1.27
C GLU A 78 -12.67 -0.90 -0.37
N ILE A 79 -11.44 -0.35 -0.30
CA ILE A 79 -11.16 0.89 0.43
C ILE A 79 -11.93 2.06 -0.21
N ALA A 80 -11.86 2.24 -1.53
CA ALA A 80 -12.57 3.29 -2.25
C ALA A 80 -14.09 3.18 -2.10
N ALA A 81 -14.65 1.97 -2.21
CA ALA A 81 -16.07 1.70 -1.99
C ALA A 81 -16.52 2.09 -0.59
N SER A 82 -15.70 1.88 0.45
CA SER A 82 -15.99 2.31 1.82
C SER A 82 -16.07 3.84 1.99
N LEU A 83 -15.46 4.58 1.08
CA LEU A 83 -15.48 6.05 1.01
C LEU A 83 -16.57 6.57 0.06
N GLY A 84 -17.24 5.68 -0.71
CA GLY A 84 -18.21 6.05 -1.73
C GLY A 84 -17.59 6.74 -2.96
N VAL A 85 -16.33 6.40 -3.30
CA VAL A 85 -15.59 7.02 -4.41
C VAL A 85 -15.05 5.96 -5.38
N ALA A 86 -14.66 6.40 -6.59
CA ALA A 86 -13.96 5.56 -7.55
C ALA A 86 -12.47 5.42 -7.24
N THR A 87 -11.78 4.48 -7.89
CA THR A 87 -10.30 4.37 -7.86
C THR A 87 -9.69 4.97 -9.12
N THR A 88 -8.53 5.61 -8.96
CA THR A 88 -7.64 5.94 -10.08
C THR A 88 -6.25 5.42 -9.74
N PHE A 89 -5.69 4.55 -10.59
CA PHE A 89 -4.36 3.99 -10.37
C PHE A 89 -3.28 4.88 -10.97
N VAL A 90 -2.25 5.17 -10.16
CA VAL A 90 -1.10 6.01 -10.51
C VAL A 90 0.13 5.13 -10.54
N PRO A 91 0.84 5.04 -11.67
CA PRO A 91 2.06 4.24 -11.74
C PRO A 91 3.14 4.79 -10.79
N THR A 92 3.82 3.89 -10.10
CA THR A 92 5.06 4.13 -9.36
C THR A 92 6.04 2.99 -9.63
N SER A 93 7.19 2.97 -8.99
CA SER A 93 8.18 1.89 -9.11
C SER A 93 8.81 1.60 -7.76
N TRP A 94 9.41 0.43 -7.59
CA TRP A 94 10.09 0.09 -6.34
C TRP A 94 11.19 1.09 -5.97
N PRO A 95 12.04 1.56 -6.90
CA PRO A 95 13.05 2.59 -6.61
C PRO A 95 12.47 3.94 -6.19
N THR A 96 11.32 4.35 -6.73
CA THR A 96 10.75 5.69 -6.51
C THR A 96 9.64 5.70 -5.46
N LEU A 97 9.12 4.55 -5.02
CA LEU A 97 7.95 4.43 -4.14
C LEU A 97 7.99 5.38 -2.94
N THR A 98 9.11 5.42 -2.22
CA THR A 98 9.25 6.28 -1.04
C THR A 98 9.18 7.76 -1.41
N ALA A 99 9.88 8.17 -2.46
CA ALA A 99 9.87 9.56 -2.94
C ALA A 99 8.47 9.95 -3.44
N ASP A 100 7.79 9.06 -4.15
CA ASP A 100 6.44 9.31 -4.69
C ASP A 100 5.39 9.44 -3.59
N VAL A 101 5.48 8.64 -2.50
CA VAL A 101 4.60 8.79 -1.32
C VAL A 101 4.82 10.11 -0.61
N LEU A 102 6.07 10.56 -0.53
CA LEU A 102 6.46 11.79 0.18
C LEU A 102 6.36 13.05 -0.68
N ALA A 103 6.05 12.93 -1.96
CA ALA A 103 6.00 14.04 -2.91
C ALA A 103 5.05 15.16 -2.48
N GLU A 104 5.42 16.40 -2.86
CA GLU A 104 4.58 17.60 -2.74
C GLU A 104 4.50 18.32 -4.09
N PRO A 105 3.31 18.46 -4.69
CA PRO A 105 2.01 17.92 -4.23
C PRO A 105 1.97 16.40 -4.31
N GLN A 106 1.11 15.76 -3.49
CA GLN A 106 0.94 14.31 -3.49
C GLN A 106 0.44 13.77 -4.84
N ASN A 107 1.13 12.75 -5.34
CA ASN A 107 0.76 12.06 -6.58
C ASN A 107 -0.42 11.10 -6.36
N PHE A 108 -0.49 10.43 -5.20
CA PHE A 108 -1.55 9.50 -4.82
C PHE A 108 -1.82 9.55 -3.31
N ASP A 109 -2.97 9.05 -2.91
CA ASP A 109 -3.44 9.11 -1.52
C ASP A 109 -2.96 7.90 -0.71
N ILE A 110 -2.90 6.73 -1.33
CA ILE A 110 -2.37 5.47 -0.77
C ILE A 110 -1.47 4.78 -1.78
N ALA A 111 -0.55 3.94 -1.30
CA ALA A 111 0.17 2.99 -2.16
C ALA A 111 -0.11 1.55 -1.71
N ILE A 112 -0.32 0.64 -2.68
CA ILE A 112 -0.72 -0.76 -2.45
C ILE A 112 -0.16 -1.67 -3.54
N GLY A 113 -0.06 -2.99 -3.25
CA GLY A 113 0.37 -3.98 -4.25
C GLY A 113 1.66 -4.71 -3.86
N GLY A 114 1.73 -5.26 -2.65
CA GLY A 114 2.89 -6.04 -2.19
C GLY A 114 3.86 -5.27 -1.30
N ILE A 115 3.39 -4.19 -0.67
CA ILE A 115 4.25 -3.35 0.17
C ILE A 115 4.37 -3.94 1.57
N THR A 116 5.52 -4.55 1.87
CA THR A 116 5.80 -5.14 3.19
C THR A 116 5.86 -4.07 4.27
N ILE A 117 5.21 -4.32 5.40
CA ILE A 117 5.28 -3.50 6.60
C ILE A 117 6.67 -3.64 7.21
N THR A 118 7.39 -2.52 7.39
CA THR A 118 8.71 -2.49 8.03
C THR A 118 8.81 -1.30 8.98
N ASP A 119 9.66 -1.41 10.01
CA ASP A 119 9.87 -0.31 10.95
C ASP A 119 10.47 0.91 10.25
N THR A 120 11.39 0.73 9.32
CA THR A 120 11.95 1.83 8.49
C THR A 120 10.86 2.61 7.76
N ARG A 121 9.84 1.93 7.20
CA ARG A 121 8.71 2.60 6.56
C ARG A 121 7.85 3.35 7.57
N LYS A 122 7.60 2.77 8.76
CA LYS A 122 6.83 3.41 9.84
C LYS A 122 7.51 4.64 10.43
N GLU A 123 8.84 4.73 10.37
CA GLU A 123 9.57 5.91 10.85
C GLU A 123 9.20 7.18 10.07
N THR A 124 9.00 7.08 8.76
CA THR A 124 8.78 8.24 7.86
C THR A 124 7.38 8.31 7.26
N MET A 125 6.62 7.23 7.26
CA MET A 125 5.32 7.08 6.62
C MET A 125 4.32 6.39 7.56
N LEU A 126 3.06 6.30 7.15
CA LEU A 126 2.03 5.50 7.82
C LEU A 126 1.89 4.16 7.10
N MET A 127 1.76 3.09 7.88
CA MET A 127 1.44 1.74 7.40
C MET A 127 0.15 1.26 8.05
N SER A 128 -0.72 0.66 7.27
CA SER A 128 -1.92 0.00 7.79
C SER A 128 -1.59 -1.24 8.61
N GLU A 129 -2.60 -1.83 9.23
CA GLU A 129 -2.57 -3.23 9.68
C GLU A 129 -2.29 -4.15 8.51
N GLY A 130 -1.65 -5.30 8.80
CA GLY A 130 -1.38 -6.32 7.80
C GLY A 130 -2.67 -7.01 7.33
N TYR A 131 -2.72 -7.31 6.04
CA TYR A 131 -3.84 -8.02 5.41
C TYR A 131 -3.40 -9.26 4.64
N LEU A 132 -2.10 -9.51 4.52
CA LEU A 132 -1.52 -10.66 3.85
C LEU A 132 -0.18 -11.00 4.50
N ALA A 133 0.00 -12.25 4.95
CA ALA A 133 1.28 -12.74 5.45
C ALA A 133 2.32 -12.77 4.33
N ASN A 134 3.56 -12.42 4.65
CA ASN A 134 4.64 -12.35 3.69
C ASN A 134 5.98 -12.80 4.28
N GLY A 135 6.94 -13.15 3.42
CA GLY A 135 8.29 -13.54 3.80
C GLY A 135 9.17 -13.76 2.60
N LYS A 136 10.47 -13.53 2.73
CA LYS A 136 11.44 -13.75 1.67
C LYS A 136 11.63 -15.26 1.44
N THR A 137 11.61 -15.64 0.18
CA THR A 137 11.88 -16.99 -0.29
C THR A 137 12.66 -16.92 -1.60
N ILE A 138 12.84 -18.06 -2.24
CA ILE A 138 13.47 -18.16 -3.56
C ILE A 138 12.53 -18.78 -4.59
N LEU A 139 12.78 -18.44 -5.84
CA LEU A 139 12.31 -19.15 -7.01
C LEU A 139 13.53 -19.67 -7.76
N CYS A 140 13.51 -20.95 -8.14
CA CYS A 140 14.59 -21.61 -8.87
C CYS A 140 14.03 -22.57 -9.92
N ARG A 141 14.91 -23.19 -10.72
CA ARG A 141 14.48 -24.28 -11.60
C ARG A 141 14.00 -25.49 -10.79
N ALA A 142 12.91 -26.13 -11.23
CA ALA A 142 12.36 -27.33 -10.58
C ALA A 142 13.37 -28.47 -10.49
N SER A 143 14.21 -28.62 -11.51
CA SER A 143 15.29 -29.64 -11.54
C SER A 143 16.42 -29.40 -10.54
N GLU A 144 16.45 -28.24 -9.91
CA GLU A 144 17.50 -27.83 -8.94
C GLU A 144 16.95 -27.51 -7.56
N ALA A 145 15.65 -27.74 -7.31
CA ALA A 145 14.99 -27.38 -6.07
C ALA A 145 15.69 -27.94 -4.82
N ASP A 146 16.21 -29.17 -4.90
CA ASP A 146 16.91 -29.82 -3.78
C ASP A 146 18.31 -29.22 -3.49
N ARG A 147 18.81 -28.35 -4.36
CA ARG A 147 20.13 -27.68 -4.18
C ARG A 147 20.06 -26.41 -3.36
N TYR A 148 18.88 -25.81 -3.22
CA TYR A 148 18.69 -24.47 -2.66
C TYR A 148 17.69 -24.50 -1.51
N LEU A 149 18.09 -25.08 -0.37
CA LEU A 149 17.25 -25.29 0.80
C LEU A 149 17.57 -24.35 1.97
N SER A 150 18.59 -23.49 1.81
CA SER A 150 19.02 -22.54 2.84
C SER A 150 19.68 -21.29 2.24
N LEU A 151 19.90 -20.26 3.06
CA LEU A 151 20.73 -19.11 2.67
C LEU A 151 22.17 -19.53 2.34
N ASP A 152 22.74 -20.50 3.06
CA ASP A 152 24.10 -20.97 2.81
C ASP A 152 24.22 -21.67 1.44
N ASP A 153 23.17 -22.33 0.98
CA ASP A 153 23.16 -22.97 -0.34
C ASP A 153 23.17 -21.97 -1.49
N ILE A 154 22.56 -20.82 -1.30
CA ILE A 154 22.51 -19.76 -2.32
C ILE A 154 23.61 -18.71 -2.15
N ASN A 155 24.28 -18.64 -1.00
CA ASN A 155 25.38 -17.70 -0.75
C ASN A 155 26.76 -18.31 -1.10
N LYS A 156 26.91 -18.77 -2.36
CA LYS A 156 28.14 -19.36 -2.88
C LYS A 156 28.62 -18.60 -4.13
N PRO A 157 29.94 -18.52 -4.37
CA PRO A 157 30.49 -17.73 -5.50
C PRO A 157 29.96 -18.16 -6.88
N GLU A 158 29.62 -19.44 -7.04
CA GLU A 158 29.08 -20.01 -8.28
C GLU A 158 27.58 -19.77 -8.49
N VAL A 159 26.85 -19.25 -7.47
CA VAL A 159 25.41 -19.03 -7.55
C VAL A 159 25.11 -17.62 -8.04
N ARG A 160 24.33 -17.52 -9.09
CA ARG A 160 23.83 -16.27 -9.67
C ARG A 160 22.43 -16.00 -9.13
N VAL A 161 22.29 -14.90 -8.40
CA VAL A 161 21.04 -14.51 -7.72
C VAL A 161 20.46 -13.29 -8.46
N MET A 162 19.27 -13.41 -8.98
CA MET A 162 18.60 -12.30 -9.69
C MET A 162 17.56 -11.61 -8.80
N VAL A 163 17.53 -10.30 -8.87
CA VAL A 163 16.61 -9.43 -8.11
C VAL A 163 16.15 -8.25 -8.98
N ASN A 164 14.99 -7.68 -8.66
CA ASN A 164 14.55 -6.40 -9.21
C ASN A 164 15.14 -5.22 -8.42
N PRO A 165 15.35 -4.05 -9.04
CA PRO A 165 16.00 -2.90 -8.39
C PRO A 165 15.10 -2.20 -7.36
N GLY A 166 15.71 -1.59 -6.34
CA GLY A 166 15.11 -0.62 -5.42
C GLY A 166 14.15 -1.18 -4.39
N GLY A 167 13.85 -2.50 -4.44
CA GLY A 167 12.93 -3.16 -3.53
C GLY A 167 13.61 -3.81 -2.32
N LEU A 168 12.79 -4.43 -1.47
CA LEU A 168 13.29 -5.19 -0.32
C LEU A 168 13.98 -6.51 -0.74
N ASN A 169 13.74 -7.02 -1.96
CA ASN A 169 14.42 -8.20 -2.48
C ASN A 169 15.90 -7.91 -2.73
N GLU A 170 16.20 -6.80 -3.43
CA GLU A 170 17.59 -6.37 -3.66
C GLU A 170 18.29 -6.05 -2.33
N LYS A 171 17.63 -5.33 -1.43
CA LYS A 171 18.19 -5.03 -0.10
C LYS A 171 18.52 -6.31 0.68
N PHE A 172 17.62 -7.28 0.68
CA PHE A 172 17.81 -8.58 1.34
C PHE A 172 19.00 -9.34 0.74
N ALA A 173 19.06 -9.45 -0.60
CA ALA A 173 20.15 -10.11 -1.29
C ALA A 173 21.51 -9.47 -0.96
N ASN A 174 21.64 -8.16 -1.07
CA ASN A 174 22.88 -7.44 -0.78
C ASN A 174 23.33 -7.55 0.68
N GLN A 175 22.40 -7.70 1.62
CA GLN A 175 22.73 -7.83 3.04
C GLN A 175 23.12 -9.25 3.45
N ASN A 176 22.55 -10.27 2.81
CA ASN A 176 22.67 -11.65 3.26
C ASN A 176 23.50 -12.55 2.33
N LEU A 177 23.65 -12.17 1.06
CA LEU A 177 24.32 -12.99 0.06
C LEU A 177 25.64 -12.34 -0.39
N THR A 178 26.61 -12.31 0.53
CA THR A 178 27.88 -11.60 0.35
C THR A 178 28.89 -12.32 -0.56
N LYS A 179 28.65 -13.59 -0.89
CA LYS A 179 29.52 -14.42 -1.74
C LYS A 179 28.91 -14.66 -3.13
N ALA A 180 27.60 -14.72 -3.22
CA ALA A 180 26.88 -14.97 -4.47
C ALA A 180 27.03 -13.81 -5.45
N THR A 181 26.87 -14.09 -6.73
CA THR A 181 26.81 -13.07 -7.78
C THR A 181 25.40 -12.50 -7.87
N ILE A 182 25.20 -11.24 -7.44
CA ILE A 182 23.90 -10.57 -7.52
C ILE A 182 23.74 -9.91 -8.90
N ILE A 183 22.65 -10.25 -9.60
CA ILE A 183 22.26 -9.71 -10.90
C ILE A 183 20.99 -8.88 -10.71
N VAL A 184 21.06 -7.58 -11.01
CA VAL A 184 19.88 -6.71 -10.99
C VAL A 184 19.24 -6.64 -12.36
N HIS A 185 17.99 -7.12 -12.47
CA HIS A 185 17.20 -7.06 -13.70
C HIS A 185 16.06 -6.03 -13.53
N GLN A 186 15.90 -5.16 -14.57
CA GLN A 186 15.05 -3.98 -14.45
C GLN A 186 13.54 -4.29 -14.37
N LYS A 187 13.11 -5.41 -14.95
CA LYS A 187 11.70 -5.79 -15.02
C LYS A 187 11.44 -7.04 -14.18
N ASN A 188 10.77 -6.84 -13.05
CA ASN A 188 10.49 -7.93 -12.10
C ASN A 188 9.77 -9.11 -12.76
N GLU A 189 8.80 -8.83 -13.63
CA GLU A 189 7.97 -9.84 -14.28
C GLU A 189 8.72 -10.72 -15.29
N GLU A 190 9.90 -10.31 -15.76
CA GLU A 190 10.73 -11.10 -16.68
C GLU A 190 11.64 -12.09 -15.92
N ILE A 191 11.98 -11.83 -14.66
CA ILE A 191 12.94 -12.62 -13.88
C ILE A 191 12.56 -14.12 -13.81
N PRO A 192 11.31 -14.52 -13.54
CA PRO A 192 10.96 -15.94 -13.49
C PRO A 192 11.25 -16.71 -14.77
N ALA A 193 11.00 -16.11 -15.92
CA ALA A 193 11.33 -16.71 -17.20
C ALA A 193 12.86 -16.87 -17.39
N LEU A 194 13.63 -15.86 -17.02
CA LEU A 194 15.11 -15.89 -17.06
C LEU A 194 15.69 -16.97 -16.13
N ILE A 195 15.08 -17.20 -14.96
CA ILE A 195 15.46 -18.33 -14.08
C ILE A 195 15.16 -19.66 -14.77
N ALA A 196 13.98 -19.82 -15.38
CA ALA A 196 13.61 -21.05 -16.08
C ALA A 196 14.53 -21.34 -17.27
N GLU A 197 15.06 -20.31 -17.94
CA GLU A 197 15.98 -20.37 -19.07
C GLU A 197 17.46 -20.55 -18.66
N GLY A 198 17.77 -20.42 -17.36
CA GLY A 198 19.13 -20.62 -16.84
C GLY A 198 20.02 -19.37 -16.91
N GLU A 199 19.48 -18.19 -17.15
CA GLU A 199 20.22 -16.93 -17.14
C GLU A 199 20.72 -16.56 -15.73
N ALA A 200 20.00 -17.01 -14.68
CA ALA A 200 20.46 -17.03 -13.31
C ALA A 200 19.97 -18.31 -12.62
N ASP A 201 20.42 -18.56 -11.39
CA ASP A 201 20.16 -19.82 -10.70
C ASP A 201 18.95 -19.69 -9.74
N VAL A 202 18.84 -18.56 -9.05
CA VAL A 202 17.73 -18.28 -8.14
C VAL A 202 17.28 -16.81 -8.29
N MET A 203 16.00 -16.58 -8.02
CA MET A 203 15.43 -15.25 -7.79
C MET A 203 15.14 -15.12 -6.30
N ILE A 204 15.56 -14.03 -5.65
CA ILE A 204 14.97 -13.64 -4.36
C ILE A 204 13.61 -13.03 -4.61
N THR A 205 12.59 -13.65 -4.02
CA THR A 205 11.18 -13.26 -4.13
C THR A 205 10.48 -13.40 -2.78
N GLU A 206 9.16 -13.50 -2.79
CA GLU A 206 8.33 -13.60 -1.59
C GLU A 206 7.32 -14.75 -1.70
N ILE A 207 6.90 -15.29 -0.54
CA ILE A 207 5.92 -16.39 -0.46
C ILE A 207 4.56 -16.01 -1.08
N THR A 208 4.30 -14.74 -1.29
CA THR A 208 3.09 -14.22 -1.95
C THR A 208 3.20 -14.18 -3.47
N GLU A 209 4.42 -14.17 -4.02
CA GLU A 209 4.69 -14.07 -5.45
C GLU A 209 5.08 -15.43 -6.06
N ALA A 210 6.02 -16.14 -5.43
CA ALA A 210 6.58 -17.38 -5.96
C ALA A 210 5.53 -18.44 -6.35
N PRO A 211 4.45 -18.70 -5.56
CA PRO A 211 3.45 -19.68 -5.92
C PRO A 211 2.73 -19.39 -7.24
N TYR A 212 2.56 -18.12 -7.58
CA TYR A 212 1.97 -17.72 -8.86
C TYR A 212 2.82 -18.23 -10.04
N TYR A 213 4.12 -18.02 -9.99
CA TYR A 213 5.03 -18.44 -11.06
C TYR A 213 5.18 -19.97 -11.14
N VAL A 214 5.31 -20.64 -10.00
CA VAL A 214 5.35 -22.12 -9.95
C VAL A 214 4.09 -22.75 -10.55
N LYS A 215 2.91 -22.17 -10.28
CA LYS A 215 1.65 -22.65 -10.86
C LYS A 215 1.58 -22.48 -12.37
N ASN A 216 2.20 -21.42 -12.90
CA ASN A 216 2.07 -21.06 -14.31
C ASN A 216 3.26 -21.55 -15.17
N ASP A 217 4.37 -21.96 -14.56
CA ASP A 217 5.52 -22.54 -15.26
C ASP A 217 6.10 -23.72 -14.46
N GLN A 218 5.86 -24.94 -14.91
CA GLN A 218 6.33 -26.17 -14.27
C GLN A 218 7.86 -26.35 -14.27
N ARG A 219 8.59 -25.53 -15.01
CA ARG A 219 10.07 -25.50 -14.97
C ARG A 219 10.58 -24.85 -13.67
N LEU A 220 9.72 -24.18 -12.90
CA LEU A 220 10.04 -23.43 -11.70
C LEU A 220 9.58 -24.15 -10.44
N ALA A 221 10.30 -23.91 -9.34
CA ALA A 221 9.99 -24.38 -8.00
C ALA A 221 10.31 -23.28 -6.96
N ALA A 222 9.62 -23.34 -5.82
CA ALA A 222 9.87 -22.51 -4.64
C ALA A 222 9.99 -23.39 -3.40
N PRO A 223 11.17 -23.99 -3.14
CA PRO A 223 11.33 -25.03 -2.12
C PRO A 223 11.15 -24.54 -0.68
N LEU A 224 11.26 -23.23 -0.43
CA LEU A 224 11.23 -22.63 0.91
C LEU A 224 9.93 -21.89 1.22
N LEU A 225 8.80 -22.26 0.60
CA LEU A 225 7.50 -21.63 0.90
C LEU A 225 7.04 -21.87 2.34
N GLY A 226 7.33 -23.05 2.92
CA GLY A 226 6.95 -23.39 4.29
C GLY A 226 7.87 -22.79 5.35
N GLU A 227 9.12 -22.48 4.98
CA GLU A 227 10.15 -21.94 5.87
C GLU A 227 10.87 -20.76 5.20
N PRO A 228 10.18 -19.62 5.03
CA PRO A 228 10.76 -18.44 4.40
C PRO A 228 11.88 -17.84 5.27
N PHE A 229 12.83 -17.15 4.64
CA PHE A 229 13.94 -16.49 5.33
C PHE A 229 13.54 -15.36 6.28
N THR A 230 12.38 -14.78 6.05
CA THR A 230 11.82 -13.70 6.88
C THR A 230 10.33 -13.89 7.06
N HIS A 231 9.78 -13.27 8.12
CA HIS A 231 8.35 -13.22 8.37
C HIS A 231 7.89 -11.76 8.48
N GLY A 232 6.73 -11.46 7.94
CA GLY A 232 6.15 -10.13 7.96
C GLY A 232 4.76 -10.12 7.37
N GLU A 233 4.25 -8.93 7.15
CA GLU A 233 2.92 -8.71 6.58
C GLU A 233 2.98 -7.64 5.50
N ILE A 234 2.06 -7.71 4.56
CA ILE A 234 1.80 -6.66 3.56
C ILE A 234 0.71 -5.73 4.09
N GLY A 235 0.91 -4.43 3.90
CA GLY A 235 -0.02 -3.37 4.29
C GLY A 235 -0.15 -2.30 3.21
N VAL A 236 -0.98 -1.30 3.52
CA VAL A 236 -1.18 -0.09 2.72
C VAL A 236 -0.26 0.99 3.25
N LEU A 237 0.46 1.67 2.35
CA LEU A 237 1.41 2.73 2.67
C LEU A 237 0.77 4.09 2.38
N MET A 238 0.98 5.05 3.30
CA MET A 238 0.44 6.42 3.21
C MET A 238 1.45 7.43 3.75
N LYS A 239 1.30 8.69 3.35
CA LYS A 239 2.06 9.80 3.90
C LYS A 239 1.64 10.08 5.35
N LYS A 240 2.58 10.50 6.21
CA LYS A 240 2.25 11.01 7.56
C LYS A 240 1.32 12.21 7.48
N GLY A 241 0.47 12.37 8.50
CA GLY A 241 -0.57 13.40 8.54
C GLY A 241 -1.91 12.96 7.94
N GLN A 242 -2.05 11.68 7.53
CA GLN A 242 -3.27 11.09 6.97
C GLN A 242 -3.87 10.03 7.92
N GLU A 243 -3.86 10.30 9.22
CA GLU A 243 -4.30 9.37 10.27
C GLU A 243 -5.80 9.02 10.14
N ASP A 244 -6.63 9.94 9.64
CA ASP A 244 -8.04 9.70 9.34
C ASP A 244 -8.21 8.66 8.21
N LEU A 245 -7.40 8.75 7.16
CA LEU A 245 -7.37 7.78 6.07
C LEU A 245 -6.84 6.42 6.57
N LEU A 246 -5.77 6.40 7.39
CA LEU A 246 -5.24 5.19 8.00
C LEU A 246 -6.31 4.47 8.83
N GLN A 247 -7.06 5.19 9.65
CA GLN A 247 -8.16 4.61 10.43
C GLN A 247 -9.24 4.00 9.52
N ARG A 248 -9.59 4.68 8.43
CA ARG A 248 -10.56 4.16 7.46
C ARG A 248 -10.05 2.88 6.81
N VAL A 249 -8.79 2.86 6.35
CA VAL A 249 -8.16 1.68 5.76
C VAL A 249 -8.14 0.50 6.74
N ASN A 250 -7.73 0.72 7.99
CA ASN A 250 -7.70 -0.32 9.02
C ASN A 250 -9.11 -0.86 9.33
N ASN A 251 -10.12 0.01 9.37
CA ASN A 251 -11.50 -0.41 9.56
C ASN A 251 -12.00 -1.30 8.41
N VAL A 252 -11.64 -1.00 7.17
CA VAL A 252 -11.96 -1.85 6.01
C VAL A 252 -11.29 -3.22 6.16
N ILE A 253 -9.99 -3.27 6.47
CA ILE A 253 -9.25 -4.53 6.67
C ILE A 253 -9.91 -5.37 7.77
N ARG A 254 -10.21 -4.79 8.93
CA ARG A 254 -10.89 -5.48 10.04
C ARG A 254 -12.28 -5.99 9.65
N THR A 255 -13.06 -5.18 8.93
CA THR A 255 -14.39 -5.57 8.44
C THR A 255 -14.30 -6.73 7.47
N MET A 256 -13.35 -6.71 6.53
CA MET A 256 -13.14 -7.78 5.57
C MET A 256 -12.64 -9.08 6.24
N LYS A 257 -11.83 -8.98 7.32
CA LYS A 257 -11.46 -10.12 8.16
C LYS A 257 -12.69 -10.71 8.85
N ALA A 258 -13.49 -9.86 9.50
CA ALA A 258 -14.64 -10.30 10.30
C ALA A 258 -15.78 -10.93 9.47
N ASN A 259 -16.02 -10.43 8.26
CA ASN A 259 -17.10 -10.92 7.39
C ASN A 259 -16.65 -12.00 6.38
N GLY A 260 -15.37 -12.42 6.42
CA GLY A 260 -14.82 -13.45 5.54
C GLY A 260 -14.46 -12.98 4.13
N ARG A 261 -14.70 -11.70 3.78
CA ARG A 261 -14.38 -11.17 2.45
C ARG A 261 -12.89 -11.24 2.15
N LEU A 262 -12.04 -10.98 3.16
CA LEU A 262 -10.59 -11.08 3.00
C LEU A 262 -10.15 -12.51 2.68
N ARG A 263 -10.73 -13.52 3.34
CA ARG A 263 -10.47 -14.94 3.07
C ARG A 263 -10.83 -15.31 1.62
N LEU A 264 -12.01 -14.91 1.15
CA LEU A 264 -12.44 -15.17 -0.23
C LEU A 264 -11.48 -14.53 -1.25
N LEU A 265 -10.96 -13.36 -0.91
CA LEU A 265 -9.98 -12.68 -1.78
C LEU A 265 -8.64 -13.44 -1.81
N HIS A 266 -8.16 -13.96 -0.67
CA HIS A 266 -6.98 -14.83 -0.64
C HIS A 266 -7.17 -16.08 -1.50
N GLU A 267 -8.28 -16.76 -1.35
CA GLU A 267 -8.62 -17.97 -2.13
C GLU A 267 -8.67 -17.68 -3.63
N LYS A 268 -9.27 -16.55 -4.04
CA LYS A 268 -9.34 -16.11 -5.44
C LYS A 268 -7.95 -16.01 -6.08
N TYR A 269 -6.97 -15.51 -5.35
CA TYR A 269 -5.62 -15.30 -5.85
C TYR A 269 -4.64 -16.43 -5.49
N GLY A 270 -5.12 -17.51 -4.86
CA GLY A 270 -4.30 -18.65 -4.45
C GLY A 270 -3.29 -18.31 -3.34
N LEU A 271 -3.63 -17.34 -2.50
CA LEU A 271 -2.80 -16.88 -1.39
C LEU A 271 -3.21 -17.55 -0.08
N VAL A 272 -2.24 -17.78 0.81
CA VAL A 272 -2.51 -18.38 2.12
C VAL A 272 -3.18 -17.36 3.03
N TYR A 273 -4.32 -17.74 3.61
CA TYR A 273 -5.01 -16.94 4.63
C TYR A 273 -4.49 -17.35 6.03
N ALA A 274 -3.83 -16.43 6.71
CA ALA A 274 -3.17 -16.67 8.01
C ALA A 274 -3.69 -15.74 9.13
N PHE A 275 -4.96 -15.29 9.08
CA PHE A 275 -5.56 -14.39 10.06
C PHE A 275 -6.76 -14.97 10.76
#